data_f4bfff4356efcee1be2f21aa74004332
#
_entry.id   f4bfff4356efcee1be2f21aa74004332
#
_cell.length_a   1.000
_cell.length_b   1.000
_cell.length_c   1.000
_cell.angle_alpha   90.00
_cell.angle_beta   90.00
_cell.angle_gamma   90.00
#
_symmetry.space_group_name_H-M   'P 1'
#
loop_
_entity.id
_entity.type
_entity.pdbx_description
1 polymer ?
#
loop_
_entity_poly.entity_id
_entity_poly.type
_entity_poly.pdbx_seq_one_letter_code
_entity_poly.pdbx_strand_id
1 'polypeptide(L)'
;MRIIVSTHQGTLYDDTVDYVVVHSTKDGEYGIMENHVPVVSIIEEGYVKHVRDKNDFYVVIFSGILEFHNNIVTVLVQEAHIGENVEAAKKYLLETRAERLEKNRQEGADFTQKEKELRESIARSKAGQL
;
A
#
# COMPACT_ATOMS: atom_id res chain seq x y z
N MET A 1 -13.98 4.30 -18.80
CA MET A 1 -13.58 4.96 -17.56
C MET A 1 -12.07 5.17 -17.52
N ARG A 2 -11.58 5.87 -16.56
CA ARG A 2 -10.17 6.26 -16.45
C ARG A 2 -9.60 5.84 -15.10
N ILE A 3 -8.35 5.41 -15.06
CA ILE A 3 -7.62 5.15 -13.82
C ILE A 3 -6.42 6.08 -13.71
N ILE A 4 -6.25 6.69 -12.54
CA ILE A 4 -5.13 7.57 -12.23
C ILE A 4 -4.50 7.07 -10.94
N VAL A 5 -3.21 6.72 -10.98
CA VAL A 5 -2.44 6.32 -9.81
C VAL A 5 -1.39 7.38 -9.55
N SER A 6 -1.44 7.97 -8.36
CA SER A 6 -0.55 9.06 -7.97
C SER A 6 0.12 8.80 -6.63
N THR A 7 1.34 9.29 -6.50
CA THR A 7 2.08 9.34 -5.23
C THR A 7 2.32 10.80 -4.86
N HIS A 8 2.96 11.05 -3.72
CA HIS A 8 3.38 12.39 -3.33
C HIS A 8 4.38 13.03 -4.32
N GLN A 9 4.99 12.26 -5.20
CA GLN A 9 5.91 12.74 -6.24
C GLN A 9 5.22 13.04 -7.57
N GLY A 10 3.92 12.78 -7.68
CA GLY A 10 3.12 13.05 -8.88
C GLY A 10 2.40 11.82 -9.41
N THR A 11 1.89 11.93 -10.62
CA THR A 11 1.14 10.86 -11.29
C THR A 11 2.10 9.80 -11.83
N LEU A 12 1.93 8.55 -11.36
CA LEU A 12 2.68 7.40 -11.85
C LEU A 12 2.07 6.78 -13.09
N TYR A 13 0.73 6.74 -13.14
CA TYR A 13 -0.01 6.01 -14.16
C TYR A 13 -1.34 6.70 -14.42
N ASP A 14 -1.70 6.80 -15.69
CA ASP A 14 -2.96 7.41 -16.14
C ASP A 14 -3.37 6.73 -17.46
N ASP A 15 -4.50 6.05 -17.46
CA ASP A 15 -4.96 5.33 -18.64
C ASP A 15 -6.48 5.23 -18.70
N THR A 16 -7.00 4.98 -19.90
CA THR A 16 -8.40 4.64 -20.14
C THR A 16 -8.56 3.13 -20.01
N VAL A 17 -9.55 2.69 -19.25
CA VAL A 17 -9.77 1.26 -18.97
C VAL A 17 -11.24 0.91 -19.11
N ASP A 18 -11.53 -0.38 -19.34
CA ASP A 18 -12.90 -0.86 -19.46
C ASP A 18 -13.55 -1.08 -18.09
N TYR A 19 -12.80 -1.69 -17.17
CA TYR A 19 -13.21 -1.88 -15.78
C TYR A 19 -11.99 -2.13 -14.91
N VAL A 20 -12.16 -2.06 -13.60
CA VAL A 20 -11.13 -2.40 -12.62
C VAL A 20 -11.65 -3.41 -11.61
N VAL A 21 -10.74 -4.24 -11.10
CA VAL A 21 -10.98 -5.15 -9.99
C VAL A 21 -10.00 -4.80 -8.89
N VAL A 22 -10.54 -4.47 -7.73
CA VAL A 22 -9.75 -4.09 -6.56
C VAL A 22 -9.61 -5.29 -5.65
N HIS A 23 -8.39 -5.66 -5.32
CA HIS A 23 -8.09 -6.71 -4.36
C HIS A 23 -7.38 -6.12 -3.16
N SER A 24 -8.03 -6.17 -2.01
CA SER A 24 -7.46 -5.80 -0.73
C SER A 24 -7.17 -7.06 0.07
N THR A 25 -5.97 -7.21 0.61
CA THR A 25 -5.60 -8.36 1.44
C THR A 25 -6.54 -8.49 2.65
N LYS A 26 -7.02 -7.37 3.18
CA LYS A 26 -7.90 -7.33 4.34
C LYS A 26 -9.39 -7.48 4.00
N ASP A 27 -9.85 -6.80 2.96
CA ASP A 27 -11.29 -6.64 2.67
C ASP A 27 -11.79 -7.52 1.52
N GLY A 28 -10.91 -8.23 0.81
CA GLY A 28 -11.26 -9.09 -0.31
C GLY A 28 -11.28 -8.35 -1.65
N GLU A 29 -12.09 -8.85 -2.59
CA GLU A 29 -12.06 -8.42 -3.97
C GLU A 29 -13.43 -7.86 -4.39
N TYR A 30 -13.43 -6.76 -5.15
CA TYR A 30 -14.63 -6.19 -5.76
C TYR A 30 -14.32 -5.52 -7.09
N GLY A 31 -15.32 -5.45 -7.96
CA GLY A 31 -15.20 -4.84 -9.28
C GLY A 31 -15.83 -3.45 -9.33
N ILE A 32 -15.26 -2.57 -10.14
CA ILE A 32 -15.80 -1.25 -10.46
C ILE A 32 -15.95 -1.17 -11.97
N MET A 33 -17.19 -1.09 -12.42
CA MET A 33 -17.54 -0.95 -13.83
C MET A 33 -18.01 0.47 -14.10
N GLU A 34 -18.12 0.81 -15.37
CA GLU A 34 -18.63 2.11 -15.81
C GLU A 34 -19.97 2.42 -15.15
N ASN A 35 -20.16 3.67 -14.73
CA ASN A 35 -21.35 4.17 -14.03
C ASN A 35 -21.60 3.53 -12.64
N HIS A 36 -20.63 2.88 -12.05
CA HIS A 36 -20.71 2.41 -10.67
C HIS A 36 -20.95 3.60 -9.71
N VAL A 37 -21.63 3.34 -8.61
CA VAL A 37 -21.82 4.37 -7.57
C VAL A 37 -20.49 4.83 -7.01
N PRO A 38 -20.38 6.06 -6.50
CA PRO A 38 -19.14 6.54 -5.88
C PRO A 38 -18.67 5.64 -4.75
N VAL A 39 -17.37 5.38 -4.71
CA VAL A 39 -16.71 4.51 -3.73
C VAL A 39 -15.48 5.20 -3.20
N VAL A 40 -15.24 5.08 -1.90
CA VAL A 40 -13.97 5.43 -1.25
C VAL A 40 -13.53 4.22 -0.44
N SER A 41 -12.30 3.78 -0.67
CA SER A 41 -11.76 2.58 -0.01
C SER A 41 -10.32 2.82 0.43
N ILE A 42 -10.01 2.38 1.63
CA ILE A 42 -8.64 2.40 2.15
C ILE A 42 -8.01 1.04 1.86
N ILE A 43 -6.86 1.04 1.19
CA ILE A 43 -6.13 -0.18 0.84
C ILE A 43 -4.79 -0.14 1.56
N GLU A 44 -4.66 -0.92 2.62
CA GLU A 44 -3.38 -1.05 3.33
C GLU A 44 -2.38 -1.81 2.49
N GLU A 45 -2.85 -2.90 1.86
CA GLU A 45 -2.05 -3.78 1.02
C GLU A 45 -2.98 -4.49 0.03
N GLY A 46 -2.64 -4.46 -1.24
CA GLY A 46 -3.45 -5.08 -2.27
C GLY A 46 -2.96 -4.77 -3.68
N TYR A 47 -3.81 -5.04 -4.66
CA TYR A 47 -3.57 -4.65 -6.03
C TYR A 47 -4.86 -4.22 -6.73
N VAL A 48 -4.71 -3.40 -7.74
CA VAL A 48 -5.79 -3.03 -8.66
C VAL A 48 -5.48 -3.65 -10.02
N LYS A 49 -6.34 -4.56 -10.45
CA LYS A 49 -6.34 -5.09 -11.80
C LYS A 49 -7.18 -4.16 -12.67
N HIS A 50 -6.63 -3.65 -13.74
CA HIS A 50 -7.39 -2.86 -14.69
C HIS A 50 -7.31 -3.53 -16.06
N VAL A 51 -8.42 -3.50 -16.78
CA VAL A 51 -8.59 -4.20 -18.05
C VAL A 51 -8.84 -3.20 -19.17
N ARG A 52 -8.05 -3.31 -20.24
CA ARG A 52 -8.21 -2.54 -21.46
C ARG A 52 -8.04 -3.46 -22.66
N ASP A 53 -9.04 -3.50 -23.54
CA ASP A 53 -8.99 -4.32 -24.77
C ASP A 53 -8.64 -5.79 -24.49
N LYS A 54 -9.25 -6.38 -23.45
CA LYS A 54 -9.03 -7.75 -22.99
C LYS A 54 -7.62 -8.02 -22.43
N ASN A 55 -6.81 -6.99 -22.24
CA ASN A 55 -5.49 -7.10 -21.59
C ASN A 55 -5.58 -6.68 -20.14
N ASP A 56 -4.95 -7.45 -19.28
CA ASP A 56 -4.92 -7.21 -17.83
C ASP A 56 -3.63 -6.49 -17.44
N PHE A 57 -3.77 -5.46 -16.61
CA PHE A 57 -2.65 -4.74 -16.02
C PHE A 57 -2.85 -4.72 -14.50
N TYR A 58 -1.78 -4.81 -13.75
CA TYR A 58 -1.81 -4.88 -12.30
C TYR A 58 -0.98 -3.75 -11.68
N VAL A 59 -1.55 -3.08 -10.69
CA VAL A 59 -0.82 -2.11 -9.85
C VAL A 59 -0.89 -2.59 -8.43
N VAL A 60 0.25 -2.94 -7.85
CA VAL A 60 0.38 -3.34 -6.45
C VAL A 60 0.44 -2.08 -5.61
N ILE A 61 -0.34 -2.01 -4.54
CA ILE A 61 -0.55 -0.83 -3.72
C ILE A 61 -0.24 -1.13 -2.26
N PHE A 62 0.52 -0.22 -1.65
CA PHE A 62 0.75 -0.19 -0.22
C PHE A 62 0.34 1.16 0.34
N SER A 63 -0.48 1.15 1.38
CA SER A 63 -0.95 2.36 2.08
C SER A 63 -1.57 3.37 1.13
N GLY A 64 -2.67 2.99 0.51
CA GLY A 64 -3.36 3.80 -0.48
C GLY A 64 -4.83 4.07 -0.15
N ILE A 65 -5.37 5.08 -0.81
CA ILE A 65 -6.80 5.40 -0.83
C ILE A 65 -7.26 5.33 -2.28
N LEU A 66 -8.32 4.58 -2.53
CA LEU A 66 -8.98 4.50 -3.82
C LEU A 66 -10.28 5.25 -3.76
N GLU A 67 -10.52 6.12 -4.73
CA GLU A 67 -11.77 6.84 -4.91
C GLU A 67 -12.30 6.60 -6.32
N PHE A 68 -13.60 6.30 -6.43
CA PHE A 68 -14.30 6.25 -7.71
C PHE A 68 -15.38 7.30 -7.74
N HIS A 69 -15.33 8.20 -8.73
CA HIS A 69 -16.30 9.26 -8.93
C HIS A 69 -16.26 9.70 -10.40
N ASN A 70 -17.44 9.94 -11.00
CA ASN A 70 -17.54 10.37 -12.40
C ASN A 70 -16.75 9.51 -13.39
N ASN A 71 -16.81 8.19 -13.27
CA ASN A 71 -16.09 7.22 -14.09
C ASN A 71 -14.57 7.38 -14.07
N ILE A 72 -14.03 7.93 -12.98
CA ILE A 72 -12.60 8.05 -12.75
C ILE A 72 -12.24 7.32 -11.46
N VAL A 73 -11.33 6.36 -11.57
CA VAL A 73 -10.70 5.69 -10.43
C VAL A 73 -9.41 6.45 -10.11
N THR A 74 -9.37 7.07 -8.95
CA THR A 74 -8.19 7.76 -8.45
C THR A 74 -7.59 6.99 -7.29
N VAL A 75 -6.32 6.64 -7.41
CA VAL A 75 -5.58 5.90 -6.37
C VAL A 75 -4.43 6.77 -5.90
N LEU A 76 -4.48 7.16 -4.63
CA LEU A 76 -3.42 7.91 -3.97
C LEU A 76 -2.65 6.94 -3.08
N VAL A 77 -1.36 6.77 -3.33
CA VAL A 77 -0.54 5.76 -2.66
C VAL A 77 0.77 6.33 -2.16
N GLN A 78 1.32 5.73 -1.12
CA GLN A 78 2.69 6.01 -0.70
C GLN A 78 3.67 5.30 -1.62
N GLU A 79 3.36 4.07 -1.99
CA GLU A 79 4.21 3.23 -2.82
C GLU A 79 3.34 2.36 -3.73
N ALA A 80 3.67 2.31 -5.00
CA ALA A 80 3.01 1.46 -5.99
C ALA A 80 4.03 0.77 -6.88
N HIS A 81 3.67 -0.42 -7.36
CA HIS A 81 4.49 -1.21 -8.28
C HIS A 81 3.60 -1.79 -9.38
N ILE A 82 4.06 -1.68 -10.62
CA ILE A 82 3.33 -2.23 -11.78
C ILE A 82 3.72 -3.69 -11.97
N GLY A 83 2.75 -4.59 -11.88
CA GLY A 83 2.92 -6.01 -12.11
C GLY A 83 2.41 -6.43 -13.48
N GLU A 84 3.07 -7.41 -14.09
CA GLU A 84 2.71 -7.90 -15.42
C GLU A 84 1.53 -8.88 -15.40
N ASN A 85 1.35 -9.61 -14.31
CA ASN A 85 0.27 -10.57 -14.13
C ASN A 85 -0.08 -10.73 -12.65
N VAL A 86 -1.16 -11.47 -12.36
CA VAL A 86 -1.63 -11.66 -10.98
C VAL A 86 -0.62 -12.42 -10.10
N GLU A 87 0.10 -13.36 -10.68
CA GLU A 87 1.09 -14.14 -9.93
C GLU A 87 2.29 -13.28 -9.54
N ALA A 88 2.79 -12.46 -10.46
CA ALA A 88 3.86 -11.50 -10.19
C ALA A 88 3.43 -10.47 -9.12
N ALA A 89 2.20 -9.97 -9.21
CA ALA A 89 1.65 -9.03 -8.23
C ALA A 89 1.55 -9.66 -6.83
N LYS A 90 1.01 -10.87 -6.73
CA LYS A 90 0.91 -11.61 -5.46
C LYS A 90 2.29 -11.91 -4.87
N LYS A 91 3.22 -12.34 -5.70
CA LYS A 91 4.60 -12.62 -5.29
C LYS A 91 5.27 -11.36 -4.75
N TYR A 92 5.13 -10.24 -5.44
CA TYR A 92 5.66 -8.95 -5.01
C TYR A 92 5.07 -8.52 -3.66
N LEU A 93 3.76 -8.68 -3.48
CA LEU A 93 3.10 -8.41 -2.19
C LEU A 93 3.67 -9.25 -1.05
N LEU A 94 3.84 -10.55 -1.26
CA LEU A 94 4.37 -11.46 -0.24
C LEU A 94 5.82 -11.13 0.11
N GLU A 95 6.67 -10.87 -0.87
CA GLU A 95 8.08 -10.50 -0.65
C GLU A 95 8.21 -9.17 0.07
N THR A 96 7.48 -8.15 -0.37
CA THR A 96 7.51 -6.82 0.24
C THR A 96 6.93 -6.83 1.65
N ARG A 97 5.88 -7.62 1.87
CA ARG A 97 5.30 -7.81 3.21
C ARG A 97 6.31 -8.45 4.17
N ALA A 98 7.02 -9.48 3.73
CA ALA A 98 8.06 -10.13 4.53
C ALA A 98 9.20 -9.14 4.87
N GLU A 99 9.65 -8.34 3.91
CA GLU A 99 10.67 -7.31 4.12
C GLU A 99 10.19 -6.24 5.12
N ARG A 100 8.95 -5.78 4.99
CA ARG A 100 8.37 -4.79 5.91
C ARG A 100 8.24 -5.32 7.33
N LEU A 101 7.82 -6.57 7.50
CA LEU A 101 7.74 -7.21 8.81
C LEU A 101 9.11 -7.35 9.46
N GLU A 102 10.13 -7.75 8.70
CA GLU A 102 11.51 -7.86 9.19
C GLU A 102 12.07 -6.49 9.57
N LYS A 103 11.86 -5.47 8.76
CA LYS A 103 12.27 -4.10 9.05
C LYS A 103 11.60 -3.58 10.33
N ASN A 104 10.30 -3.75 10.48
CA ASN A 104 9.57 -3.34 11.68
C ASN A 104 10.07 -4.06 12.92
N ARG A 105 10.41 -5.35 12.81
CA ARG A 105 10.97 -6.12 13.91
C ARG A 105 12.34 -5.60 14.33
N GLN A 106 13.20 -5.27 13.39
CA GLN A 106 14.52 -4.69 13.67
C GLN A 106 14.40 -3.31 14.31
N GLU A 107 13.55 -2.45 13.79
CA GLU A 107 13.29 -1.12 14.37
C GLU A 107 12.74 -1.21 15.80
N GLY A 108 11.83 -2.14 16.06
CA GLY A 108 11.30 -2.39 17.40
C GLY A 108 12.37 -2.90 18.37
N ALA A 109 13.25 -3.80 17.93
CA ALA A 109 14.37 -4.29 18.74
C ALA A 109 15.34 -3.16 19.08
N ASP A 110 15.71 -2.33 18.12
CA ASP A 110 16.59 -1.17 18.32
C ASP A 110 15.99 -0.16 19.31
N PHE A 111 14.70 0.11 19.19
CA PHE A 111 13.99 0.99 20.11
C PHE A 111 14.01 0.46 21.54
N THR A 112 13.78 -0.82 21.73
CA THR A 112 13.81 -1.48 23.04
C THR A 112 15.19 -1.40 23.66
N GLN A 113 16.25 -1.60 22.89
CA GLN A 113 17.63 -1.47 23.31
C GLN A 113 17.95 -0.05 23.79
N LYS A 114 17.57 0.94 23.01
CA LYS A 114 17.76 2.36 23.35
C LYS A 114 17.01 2.76 24.61
N GLU A 115 15.79 2.28 24.80
CA GLU A 115 15.00 2.53 25.99
C GLU A 115 15.67 1.96 27.24
N LYS A 116 16.20 0.74 27.15
CA LYS A 116 16.93 0.09 28.24
C LYS A 116 18.17 0.88 28.62
N GLU A 117 18.97 1.29 27.65
CA GLU A 117 20.19 2.10 27.87
C GLU A 117 19.85 3.42 28.56
N LEU A 118 18.80 4.08 28.17
CA LEU A 118 18.34 5.33 28.77
C LEU A 118 17.94 5.14 30.23
N ARG A 119 17.20 4.08 30.55
CA ARG A 119 16.81 3.76 31.92
C ARG A 119 18.00 3.51 32.82
N GLU A 120 18.98 2.76 32.34
CA GLU A 120 20.24 2.49 33.06
C GLU A 120 21.03 3.77 33.30
N SER A 121 21.09 4.68 32.33
CA SER A 121 21.75 5.97 32.46
C SER A 121 21.08 6.86 33.52
N ILE A 122 19.76 6.91 33.54
CA ILE A 122 19.00 7.67 34.55
C ILE A 122 19.24 7.09 35.93
N ALA A 123 19.23 5.78 36.12
CA ALA A 123 19.47 5.12 37.40
C ALA A 123 20.88 5.43 37.95
N ARG A 124 21.91 5.40 37.07
CA ARG A 124 23.27 5.78 37.45
C ARG A 124 23.38 7.24 37.85
N SER A 125 22.72 8.13 37.10
CA SER A 125 22.71 9.55 37.44
C SER A 125 22.08 9.83 38.80
N LYS A 126 20.98 9.17 39.16
CA LYS A 126 20.34 9.30 40.47
C LYS A 126 21.23 8.76 41.58
N ALA A 127 21.89 7.63 41.38
CA ALA A 127 22.82 7.05 42.34
C ALA A 127 24.02 7.97 42.58
N GLY A 128 24.47 8.69 41.59
CA GLY A 128 25.57 9.65 41.71
C GLY A 128 25.23 10.94 42.43
N GLN A 129 23.97 11.22 42.67
CA GLN A 129 23.50 12.40 43.40
C GLN A 129 23.36 12.18 44.91
N LEU A 130 23.50 10.97 45.33
CA LEU A 130 23.47 10.60 46.77
C LEU A 130 24.85 10.71 47.38
#